data_eaad021ff5cdb08fd4ca7e2f4362d114
#
_entry.id   eaad021ff5cdb08fd4ca7e2f4362d114
#
_cell.length_a   1.000
_cell.length_b   1.000
_cell.length_c   1.000
_cell.angle_alpha   90.00
_cell.angle_beta   90.00
_cell.angle_gamma   90.00
#
_symmetry.space_group_name_H-M   'P 1'
#
loop_
_entity.id
_entity.type
_entity.pdbx_description
1 polymer ?
#
loop_
_entity_poly.entity_id
_entity_poly.type
_entity_poly.pdbx_seq_one_letter_code
_entity_poly.pdbx_strand_id
1 'polypeptide(L)'
;SMAIGVAAEAWKNKLDPQEAWLVDPTNYVAGKKWGSIVFTDTIGKILARYPMLKSLKDIVDKFGRQKLPILESITPPLIKLTENIKKPILSFHIAAGNIMLAEGKTVFQMVTDPHVREDYLAQCDKIHAFYGVFDENTKKEFLEKAEKLGKNVDPDRVIVTGPPIDPRVLEARNHKAPWNSNRSLKICLTTGGLGTNKPEIAKIIDKLLPEMQGPQARFELMVYAGTHTDIKDLVIEKARKADISYTEINPIDPAQFEIGKALTLKKEVHKRINTKISVIYHPQIIDANELLIAYGFPWADLFISKPSGDMAYDAIASGAALLTLAEWGEWEHNIRLKFEKHEISQEADLNEIVKQLDSITHSAPTKTSWLQNAQHMARTIEKQDKLFRVGAINILKAVIKLSR
;
A
#
# COMPACT_ATOMS: atom_id res chain seq x y z
N SER A 1 -4.18 3.60 -1.69
CA SER A 1 -3.31 3.51 -2.88
C SER A 1 -3.99 2.80 -4.06
N MET A 2 -4.43 1.55 -3.92
CA MET A 2 -4.98 0.71 -5.01
C MET A 2 -6.11 1.37 -5.82
N ALA A 3 -7.12 1.97 -5.15
CA ALA A 3 -8.21 2.65 -5.82
C ALA A 3 -7.72 3.85 -6.64
N ILE A 4 -6.74 4.59 -6.12
CA ILE A 4 -6.11 5.72 -6.81
C ILE A 4 -5.37 5.22 -8.05
N GLY A 5 -4.64 4.11 -7.95
CA GLY A 5 -3.93 3.51 -9.08
C GLY A 5 -4.85 3.12 -10.22
N VAL A 6 -6.00 2.51 -9.93
CA VAL A 6 -6.99 2.18 -10.97
C VAL A 6 -7.67 3.43 -11.53
N ALA A 7 -7.96 4.44 -10.72
CA ALA A 7 -8.48 5.71 -11.19
C ALA A 7 -7.46 6.42 -12.10
N ALA A 8 -6.17 6.45 -11.74
CA ALA A 8 -5.10 7.00 -12.56
C ALA A 8 -4.98 6.27 -13.91
N GLU A 9 -5.11 4.94 -13.94
CA GLU A 9 -5.14 4.15 -15.17
C GLU A 9 -6.37 4.50 -16.03
N ALA A 10 -7.54 4.69 -15.42
CA ALA A 10 -8.76 5.11 -16.11
C ALA A 10 -8.58 6.45 -16.81
N TRP A 11 -8.06 7.44 -16.10
CA TRP A 11 -7.83 8.79 -16.64
C TRP A 11 -6.75 8.81 -17.72
N LYS A 12 -5.68 8.04 -17.58
CA LYS A 12 -4.65 7.84 -18.60
C LYS A 12 -5.27 7.32 -19.91
N ASN A 13 -6.26 6.45 -19.82
CA ASN A 13 -6.98 5.90 -20.96
C ASN A 13 -8.16 6.79 -21.44
N LYS A 14 -8.16 8.08 -21.07
CA LYS A 14 -9.13 9.09 -21.50
C LYS A 14 -10.57 8.86 -21.03
N LEU A 15 -10.76 8.11 -19.96
CA LEU A 15 -12.06 8.11 -19.28
C LEU A 15 -12.24 9.45 -18.59
N ASP A 16 -13.34 10.12 -18.90
CA ASP A 16 -13.70 11.41 -18.28
C ASP A 16 -13.88 11.20 -16.76
N PRO A 17 -13.47 12.16 -15.90
CA PRO A 17 -13.80 12.16 -14.48
C PRO A 17 -15.29 12.04 -14.17
N GLN A 18 -16.18 12.43 -15.11
CA GLN A 18 -17.61 12.21 -15.00
C GLN A 18 -18.01 10.74 -15.25
N GLU A 19 -17.17 9.95 -15.94
CA GLU A 19 -17.40 8.54 -16.22
C GLU A 19 -16.72 7.62 -15.19
N ALA A 20 -15.65 8.08 -14.53
CA ALA A 20 -14.94 7.34 -13.50
C ALA A 20 -14.45 8.29 -12.40
N TRP A 21 -15.05 8.21 -11.23
CA TRP A 21 -14.71 9.04 -10.06
C TRP A 21 -14.48 8.19 -8.82
N LEU A 22 -13.59 8.68 -7.94
CA LEU A 22 -13.21 8.04 -6.70
C LEU A 22 -14.04 8.59 -5.54
N VAL A 23 -14.59 7.69 -4.72
CA VAL A 23 -15.37 8.03 -3.52
C VAL A 23 -14.79 7.35 -2.31
N ASP A 24 -14.52 8.13 -1.27
CA ASP A 24 -14.35 7.61 0.08
C ASP A 24 -15.67 7.83 0.85
N PRO A 25 -16.39 6.74 1.18
CA PRO A 25 -17.68 6.86 1.85
C PRO A 25 -17.60 7.49 3.24
N THR A 26 -16.44 7.46 3.89
CA THR A 26 -16.23 8.07 5.20
C THR A 26 -16.38 9.60 5.16
N ASN A 27 -16.05 10.23 4.04
CA ASN A 27 -16.17 11.68 3.85
C ASN A 27 -17.63 12.18 3.86
N TYR A 28 -18.61 11.29 3.74
CA TYR A 28 -20.03 11.63 3.69
C TYR A 28 -20.80 11.27 4.97
N VAL A 29 -20.09 10.85 6.00
CA VAL A 29 -20.71 10.53 7.29
C VAL A 29 -21.09 11.80 8.02
N ALA A 30 -22.33 11.87 8.54
CA ALA A 30 -22.82 13.03 9.29
C ALA A 30 -21.95 13.29 10.52
N GLY A 31 -21.65 14.56 10.83
CA GLY A 31 -20.71 14.99 11.88
C GLY A 31 -21.01 14.36 13.26
N LYS A 32 -22.28 14.11 13.60
CA LYS A 32 -22.67 13.42 14.85
C LYS A 32 -22.17 11.95 14.94
N LYS A 33 -21.87 11.31 13.80
CA LYS A 33 -21.37 9.93 13.73
C LYS A 33 -19.87 9.82 13.52
N TRP A 34 -19.15 10.94 13.40
CA TRP A 34 -17.69 10.95 13.28
C TRP A 34 -16.99 10.32 14.48
N GLY A 35 -17.57 10.44 15.67
CA GLY A 35 -17.03 9.82 16.89
C GLY A 35 -16.86 8.30 16.76
N SER A 36 -17.76 7.61 16.05
CA SER A 36 -17.67 6.16 15.84
C SER A 36 -16.54 5.76 14.89
N ILE A 37 -16.25 6.59 13.88
CA ILE A 37 -15.13 6.37 12.94
C ILE A 37 -13.80 6.61 13.66
N VAL A 38 -13.67 7.74 14.37
CA VAL A 38 -12.48 8.07 15.17
C VAL A 38 -12.24 7.00 16.25
N PHE A 39 -13.27 6.53 16.91
CA PHE A 39 -13.19 5.47 17.91
C PHE A 39 -12.70 4.16 17.30
N THR A 40 -13.27 3.74 16.17
CA THR A 40 -12.86 2.51 15.47
C THR A 40 -11.41 2.58 14.97
N ASP A 41 -11.02 3.72 14.38
CA ASP A 41 -9.65 3.97 13.92
C ASP A 41 -8.66 3.99 15.10
N THR A 42 -9.03 4.65 16.20
CA THR A 42 -8.19 4.72 17.41
C THR A 42 -8.00 3.34 18.04
N ILE A 43 -9.05 2.54 18.18
CA ILE A 43 -8.94 1.16 18.68
C ILE A 43 -8.08 0.34 17.73
N GLY A 44 -8.31 0.42 16.43
CA GLY A 44 -7.50 -0.27 15.43
C GLY A 44 -6.01 0.07 15.56
N LYS A 45 -5.66 1.34 15.71
CA LYS A 45 -4.28 1.82 15.92
C LYS A 45 -3.68 1.31 17.22
N ILE A 46 -4.44 1.33 18.32
CA ILE A 46 -3.98 0.83 19.64
C ILE A 46 -3.71 -0.66 19.55
N LEU A 47 -4.67 -1.46 19.08
CA LEU A 47 -4.52 -2.91 18.95
C LEU A 47 -3.35 -3.28 18.03
N ALA A 48 -3.14 -2.51 16.97
CA ALA A 48 -2.07 -2.72 16.01
C ALA A 48 -0.68 -2.34 16.53
N ARG A 49 -0.58 -1.34 17.42
CA ARG A 49 0.70 -0.84 17.95
C ARG A 49 1.25 -1.62 19.16
N TYR A 50 0.39 -2.38 19.84
CA TYR A 50 0.80 -3.13 21.04
C TYR A 50 0.72 -4.65 20.78
N PRO A 51 1.86 -5.33 20.55
CA PRO A 51 1.91 -6.77 20.26
C PRO A 51 1.26 -7.66 21.34
N MET A 52 1.29 -7.21 22.60
CA MET A 52 0.65 -7.90 23.72
C MET A 52 -0.89 -8.00 23.57
N LEU A 53 -1.50 -7.16 22.72
CA LEU A 53 -2.95 -7.16 22.47
C LEU A 53 -3.33 -7.97 21.22
N LYS A 54 -2.39 -8.73 20.64
CA LYS A 54 -2.63 -9.52 19.41
C LYS A 54 -3.76 -10.52 19.61
N SER A 55 -3.79 -11.23 20.75
CA SER A 55 -4.87 -12.17 21.08
C SER A 55 -6.24 -11.49 21.23
N LEU A 56 -6.28 -10.29 21.79
CA LEU A 56 -7.51 -9.51 21.89
C LEU A 56 -7.98 -9.04 20.51
N LYS A 57 -7.05 -8.69 19.64
CA LYS A 57 -7.35 -8.36 18.24
C LYS A 57 -7.95 -9.54 17.50
N ASP A 58 -7.40 -10.74 17.64
CA ASP A 58 -7.90 -11.94 16.99
C ASP A 58 -9.34 -12.25 17.42
N ILE A 59 -9.69 -11.98 18.68
CA ILE A 59 -11.07 -12.06 19.20
C ILE A 59 -11.95 -10.99 18.55
N VAL A 60 -11.50 -9.75 18.46
CA VAL A 60 -12.23 -8.64 17.81
C VAL A 60 -12.41 -8.92 16.32
N ASP A 61 -11.38 -9.43 15.65
CA ASP A 61 -11.43 -9.79 14.24
C ASP A 61 -12.41 -10.95 13.98
N LYS A 62 -12.49 -11.92 14.89
CA LYS A 62 -13.38 -13.09 14.76
C LYS A 62 -14.84 -12.81 15.14
N PHE A 63 -15.10 -11.98 16.14
CA PHE A 63 -16.44 -11.81 16.71
C PHE A 63 -16.97 -10.37 16.63
N GLY A 64 -16.14 -9.37 16.39
CA GLY A 64 -16.48 -7.96 16.54
C GLY A 64 -16.66 -7.18 15.25
N ARG A 65 -16.08 -7.61 14.12
CA ARG A 65 -16.08 -6.81 12.87
C ARG A 65 -17.47 -6.58 12.30
N GLN A 66 -18.36 -7.55 12.38
CA GLN A 66 -19.73 -7.42 11.89
C GLN A 66 -20.60 -6.46 12.73
N LYS A 67 -20.15 -6.11 13.94
CA LYS A 67 -20.83 -5.22 14.88
C LYS A 67 -20.14 -3.87 15.05
N LEU A 68 -19.16 -3.54 14.19
CA LEU A 68 -18.45 -2.27 14.30
C LEU A 68 -19.37 -1.11 13.90
N PRO A 69 -19.43 -0.02 14.69
CA PRO A 69 -20.29 1.15 14.44
C PRO A 69 -20.03 1.83 13.09
N ILE A 70 -18.88 1.57 12.46
CA ILE A 70 -18.54 2.11 11.15
C ILE A 70 -19.52 1.66 10.06
N LEU A 71 -20.01 0.41 10.11
CA LEU A 71 -20.98 -0.10 9.12
C LEU A 71 -22.26 0.71 9.14
N GLU A 72 -22.81 0.96 10.33
CA GLU A 72 -24.02 1.77 10.50
C GLU A 72 -23.82 3.22 10.05
N SER A 73 -22.59 3.72 10.14
CA SER A 73 -22.25 5.10 9.78
C SER A 73 -22.09 5.32 8.29
N ILE A 74 -21.48 4.35 7.56
CA ILE A 74 -21.22 4.49 6.11
C ILE A 74 -22.38 4.01 5.23
N THR A 75 -23.28 3.15 5.74
CA THR A 75 -24.36 2.56 4.94
C THR A 75 -25.31 3.62 4.35
N PRO A 76 -25.92 4.55 5.13
CA PRO A 76 -26.85 5.53 4.58
C PRO A 76 -26.23 6.43 3.50
N PRO A 77 -25.02 7.02 3.70
CA PRO A 77 -24.41 7.83 2.65
C PRO A 77 -24.05 7.02 1.40
N LEU A 78 -23.59 5.77 1.53
CA LEU A 78 -23.32 4.92 0.36
C LEU A 78 -24.58 4.65 -0.46
N ILE A 79 -25.69 4.26 0.18
CA ILE A 79 -26.95 4.02 -0.51
C ILE A 79 -27.38 5.28 -1.26
N LYS A 80 -27.35 6.45 -0.60
CA LYS A 80 -27.75 7.70 -1.23
C LYS A 80 -26.85 8.11 -2.40
N LEU A 81 -25.53 7.98 -2.25
CA LEU A 81 -24.57 8.31 -3.30
C LEU A 81 -24.71 7.41 -4.54
N THR A 82 -25.16 6.17 -4.34
CA THR A 82 -25.26 5.19 -5.41
C THR A 82 -26.71 4.94 -5.89
N GLU A 83 -27.69 5.66 -5.34
CA GLU A 83 -29.12 5.49 -5.63
C GLU A 83 -29.40 5.44 -7.15
N ASN A 84 -28.87 6.39 -7.90
CA ASN A 84 -29.10 6.53 -9.33
C ASN A 84 -28.00 5.85 -10.20
N ILE A 85 -27.02 5.19 -9.60
CA ILE A 85 -25.97 4.50 -10.34
C ILE A 85 -26.45 3.15 -10.83
N LYS A 86 -26.51 3.00 -12.16
CA LYS A 86 -26.88 1.75 -12.85
C LYS A 86 -25.66 1.01 -13.41
N LYS A 87 -24.51 1.68 -13.51
CA LYS A 87 -23.25 1.10 -13.97
C LYS A 87 -22.58 0.30 -12.86
N PRO A 88 -21.70 -0.66 -13.18
CA PRO A 88 -20.95 -1.43 -12.19
C PRO A 88 -20.15 -0.52 -11.25
N ILE A 89 -20.15 -0.87 -9.97
CA ILE A 89 -19.37 -0.20 -8.94
C ILE A 89 -18.11 -1.00 -8.69
N LEU A 90 -16.94 -0.37 -8.81
CA LEU A 90 -15.67 -0.96 -8.41
C LEU A 90 -15.41 -0.63 -6.93
N SER A 91 -15.26 -1.66 -6.10
CA SER A 91 -15.02 -1.51 -4.66
C SER A 91 -13.67 -2.07 -4.25
N PHE A 92 -12.92 -1.28 -3.47
CA PHE A 92 -11.69 -1.70 -2.77
C PHE A 92 -11.88 -1.85 -1.26
N HIS A 93 -13.11 -1.66 -0.78
CA HIS A 93 -13.44 -1.78 0.63
C HIS A 93 -14.52 -2.85 0.82
N ILE A 94 -14.21 -3.88 1.63
CA ILE A 94 -15.08 -5.05 1.81
C ILE A 94 -16.50 -4.66 2.22
N ALA A 95 -16.61 -3.81 3.26
CA ALA A 95 -17.92 -3.41 3.77
C ALA A 95 -18.71 -2.62 2.73
N ALA A 96 -18.08 -1.69 2.01
CA ALA A 96 -18.76 -0.93 0.95
C ALA A 96 -19.26 -1.84 -0.17
N GLY A 97 -18.43 -2.79 -0.62
CA GLY A 97 -18.83 -3.76 -1.63
C GLY A 97 -20.01 -4.63 -1.18
N ASN A 98 -19.94 -5.16 0.04
CA ASN A 98 -21.04 -5.97 0.59
C ASN A 98 -22.36 -5.19 0.75
N ILE A 99 -22.28 -3.93 1.19
CA ILE A 99 -23.48 -3.06 1.29
C ILE A 99 -24.10 -2.88 -0.10
N MET A 100 -23.30 -2.54 -1.11
CA MET A 100 -23.80 -2.33 -2.47
C MET A 100 -24.37 -3.60 -3.09
N LEU A 101 -23.74 -4.76 -2.84
CA LEU A 101 -24.28 -6.06 -3.26
C LEU A 101 -25.60 -6.40 -2.57
N ALA A 102 -25.75 -6.08 -1.29
CA ALA A 102 -27.00 -6.26 -0.57
C ALA A 102 -28.14 -5.41 -1.16
N GLU A 103 -27.82 -4.19 -1.61
CA GLU A 103 -28.73 -3.27 -2.31
C GLU A 103 -28.99 -3.64 -3.79
N GLY A 104 -28.49 -4.78 -4.26
CA GLY A 104 -28.74 -5.26 -5.62
C GLY A 104 -27.93 -4.56 -6.71
N LYS A 105 -26.89 -3.81 -6.35
CA LYS A 105 -26.00 -3.17 -7.32
C LYS A 105 -25.02 -4.19 -7.92
N THR A 106 -24.64 -4.00 -9.18
CA THR A 106 -23.55 -4.76 -9.78
C THR A 106 -22.22 -4.24 -9.23
N VAL A 107 -21.46 -5.11 -8.56
CA VAL A 107 -20.20 -4.73 -7.91
C VAL A 107 -19.06 -5.61 -8.42
N PHE A 108 -17.97 -4.97 -8.81
CA PHE A 108 -16.66 -5.60 -8.95
C PHE A 108 -15.88 -5.33 -7.67
N GLN A 109 -15.79 -6.32 -6.79
CA GLN A 109 -15.07 -6.23 -5.51
C GLN A 109 -13.63 -6.68 -5.70
N MET A 110 -12.67 -5.80 -5.44
CA MET A 110 -11.27 -6.19 -5.42
C MET A 110 -10.92 -6.84 -4.08
N VAL A 111 -10.33 -8.04 -4.13
CA VAL A 111 -9.65 -8.65 -2.98
C VAL A 111 -8.27 -8.01 -2.91
N THR A 112 -8.04 -7.23 -1.86
CA THR A 112 -6.90 -6.30 -1.76
C THR A 112 -5.60 -6.93 -1.25
N ASP A 113 -5.63 -8.21 -0.92
CA ASP A 113 -4.48 -9.00 -0.49
C ASP A 113 -4.48 -10.36 -1.21
N PRO A 114 -3.34 -11.03 -1.40
CA PRO A 114 -3.30 -12.41 -1.92
C PRO A 114 -3.73 -13.43 -0.84
N HIS A 115 -4.84 -13.14 -0.21
CA HIS A 115 -5.49 -13.92 0.84
C HIS A 115 -6.97 -13.55 0.94
N VAL A 116 -7.85 -14.54 1.06
CA VAL A 116 -9.29 -14.33 1.12
C VAL A 116 -9.80 -14.39 2.55
N ARG A 117 -10.18 -13.21 3.07
CA ARG A 117 -10.90 -13.14 4.34
C ARG A 117 -12.36 -13.51 4.16
N GLU A 118 -12.97 -14.15 5.15
CA GLU A 118 -14.38 -14.59 5.09
C GLU A 118 -15.36 -13.45 4.82
N ASP A 119 -15.02 -12.23 5.24
CA ASP A 119 -15.85 -11.05 5.00
C ASP A 119 -16.12 -10.79 3.50
N TYR A 120 -15.19 -11.16 2.60
CA TYR A 120 -15.40 -11.06 1.15
C TYR A 120 -16.50 -12.00 0.66
N LEU A 121 -16.75 -13.07 1.40
CA LEU A 121 -17.68 -14.13 0.98
C LEU A 121 -19.13 -13.84 1.41
N ALA A 122 -19.38 -12.76 2.17
CA ALA A 122 -20.71 -12.46 2.71
C ALA A 122 -21.80 -12.42 1.64
N GLN A 123 -21.52 -11.87 0.45
CA GLN A 123 -22.46 -11.70 -0.67
C GLN A 123 -21.99 -12.37 -1.97
N CYS A 124 -21.03 -13.35 -1.92
CA CYS A 124 -20.36 -13.85 -3.10
C CYS A 124 -21.24 -14.71 -4.02
N ASP A 125 -22.31 -15.28 -3.51
CA ASP A 125 -23.31 -16.06 -4.25
C ASP A 125 -24.27 -15.18 -5.09
N LYS A 126 -24.34 -13.89 -4.85
CA LYS A 126 -25.16 -12.97 -5.64
C LYS A 126 -24.73 -12.93 -7.11
N ILE A 127 -25.72 -13.00 -8.03
CA ILE A 127 -25.45 -13.04 -9.49
C ILE A 127 -24.73 -11.79 -10.02
N HIS A 128 -24.88 -10.66 -9.36
CA HIS A 128 -24.25 -9.38 -9.71
C HIS A 128 -22.94 -9.10 -8.95
N ALA A 129 -22.43 -10.10 -8.21
CA ALA A 129 -21.14 -10.04 -7.51
C ALA A 129 -20.02 -10.57 -8.40
N PHE A 130 -19.00 -9.74 -8.64
CA PHE A 130 -17.78 -10.08 -9.35
C PHE A 130 -16.58 -9.74 -8.48
N TYR A 131 -15.52 -10.55 -8.58
CA TYR A 131 -14.34 -10.40 -7.74
C TYR A 131 -13.06 -10.33 -8.57
N GLY A 132 -12.20 -9.37 -8.25
CA GLY A 132 -10.83 -9.32 -8.75
C GLY A 132 -9.87 -9.88 -7.71
N VAL A 133 -8.97 -10.77 -8.11
CA VAL A 133 -7.97 -11.40 -7.25
C VAL A 133 -6.57 -11.25 -7.83
N PHE A 134 -5.53 -11.38 -7.00
CA PHE A 134 -4.15 -11.14 -7.41
C PHE A 134 -3.59 -12.26 -8.30
N ASP A 135 -3.91 -13.52 -8.00
CA ASP A 135 -3.37 -14.67 -8.69
C ASP A 135 -4.30 -15.90 -8.62
N GLU A 136 -3.92 -16.97 -9.29
CA GLU A 136 -4.70 -18.22 -9.34
C GLU A 136 -4.84 -18.90 -7.97
N ASN A 137 -3.84 -18.75 -7.09
CA ASN A 137 -3.92 -19.30 -5.73
C ASN A 137 -5.01 -18.59 -4.92
N THR A 138 -5.07 -17.25 -5.03
CA THR A 138 -6.12 -16.47 -4.38
C THR A 138 -7.51 -16.78 -4.95
N LYS A 139 -7.61 -17.02 -6.27
CA LYS A 139 -8.87 -17.49 -6.90
C LYS A 139 -9.31 -18.83 -6.34
N LYS A 140 -8.39 -19.79 -6.28
CA LYS A 140 -8.66 -21.11 -5.72
C LYS A 140 -9.11 -21.03 -4.27
N GLU A 141 -8.37 -20.28 -3.44
CA GLU A 141 -8.72 -20.05 -2.03
C GLU A 141 -10.13 -19.45 -1.89
N PHE A 142 -10.48 -18.48 -2.76
CA PHE A 142 -11.81 -17.86 -2.76
C PHE A 142 -12.92 -18.88 -3.00
N LEU A 143 -12.79 -19.69 -4.04
CA LEU A 143 -13.78 -20.70 -4.43
C LEU A 143 -13.92 -21.80 -3.36
N GLU A 144 -12.80 -22.32 -2.83
CA GLU A 144 -12.79 -23.34 -1.78
C GLU A 144 -13.44 -22.83 -0.46
N LYS A 145 -13.16 -21.58 -0.08
CA LYS A 145 -13.77 -20.98 1.11
C LYS A 145 -15.25 -20.72 0.91
N ALA A 146 -15.68 -20.27 -0.27
CA ALA A 146 -17.08 -20.09 -0.60
C ALA A 146 -17.84 -21.42 -0.53
N GLU A 147 -17.32 -22.48 -1.11
CA GLU A 147 -17.90 -23.83 -1.05
C GLU A 147 -18.05 -24.34 0.39
N LYS A 148 -17.01 -24.18 1.22
CA LYS A 148 -17.07 -24.54 2.65
C LYS A 148 -18.19 -23.82 3.42
N LEU A 149 -18.56 -22.61 2.98
CA LEU A 149 -19.69 -21.84 3.52
C LEU A 149 -21.03 -22.19 2.87
N GLY A 150 -21.08 -23.20 2.00
CA GLY A 150 -22.29 -23.60 1.28
C GLY A 150 -22.72 -22.61 0.19
N LYS A 151 -21.80 -21.76 -0.29
CA LYS A 151 -22.10 -20.74 -1.30
C LYS A 151 -21.63 -21.21 -2.68
N ASN A 152 -22.53 -21.13 -3.65
CA ASN A 152 -22.23 -21.49 -5.03
C ASN A 152 -21.79 -20.24 -5.79
N VAL A 153 -20.51 -20.18 -6.16
CA VAL A 153 -19.90 -19.08 -6.91
C VAL A 153 -19.45 -19.58 -8.26
N ASP A 154 -19.95 -18.94 -9.32
CA ASP A 154 -19.47 -19.18 -10.67
C ASP A 154 -17.97 -18.79 -10.78
N PRO A 155 -17.06 -19.71 -11.12
CA PRO A 155 -15.62 -19.43 -11.23
C PRO A 155 -15.28 -18.29 -12.22
N ASP A 156 -16.13 -18.05 -13.23
CA ASP A 156 -15.92 -16.97 -14.21
C ASP A 156 -16.19 -15.58 -13.63
N ARG A 157 -16.86 -15.48 -12.48
CA ARG A 157 -17.04 -14.22 -11.74
C ARG A 157 -15.89 -13.90 -10.79
N VAL A 158 -14.94 -14.81 -10.61
CA VAL A 158 -13.69 -14.57 -9.85
C VAL A 158 -12.55 -14.46 -10.85
N ILE A 159 -12.12 -13.25 -11.11
CA ILE A 159 -11.22 -12.90 -12.21
C ILE A 159 -9.81 -12.64 -11.67
N VAL A 160 -8.81 -13.33 -12.21
CA VAL A 160 -7.41 -13.03 -11.88
C VAL A 160 -6.97 -11.79 -12.64
N THR A 161 -6.90 -10.68 -11.92
CA THR A 161 -6.51 -9.38 -12.47
C THR A 161 -5.03 -9.06 -12.25
N GLY A 162 -4.45 -9.56 -11.17
CA GLY A 162 -3.19 -9.08 -10.61
C GLY A 162 -3.40 -7.93 -9.61
N PRO A 163 -2.37 -7.56 -8.84
CA PRO A 163 -2.41 -6.42 -7.93
C PRO A 163 -2.61 -5.10 -8.70
N PRO A 164 -3.42 -4.19 -8.19
CA PRO A 164 -3.73 -2.92 -8.84
C PRO A 164 -2.60 -1.88 -8.66
N ILE A 165 -1.50 -2.07 -9.39
CA ILE A 165 -0.35 -1.16 -9.38
C ILE A 165 -0.71 0.16 -10.04
N ASP A 166 -0.33 1.28 -9.42
CA ASP A 166 -0.47 2.61 -10.01
C ASP A 166 0.45 2.74 -11.24
N PRO A 167 -0.06 3.20 -12.39
CA PRO A 167 0.74 3.35 -13.61
C PRO A 167 1.94 4.29 -13.43
N ARG A 168 1.85 5.26 -12.51
CA ARG A 168 2.96 6.17 -12.19
C ARG A 168 4.07 5.46 -11.41
N VAL A 169 3.72 4.49 -10.58
CA VAL A 169 4.70 3.62 -9.89
C VAL A 169 5.40 2.71 -10.89
N LEU A 170 4.67 2.14 -11.85
CA LEU A 170 5.28 1.39 -12.94
C LEU A 170 6.23 2.24 -13.77
N GLU A 171 5.86 3.48 -14.08
CA GLU A 171 6.70 4.41 -14.83
C GLU A 171 7.98 4.79 -14.07
N ALA A 172 7.91 4.85 -12.73
CA ALA A 172 9.05 5.18 -11.88
C ALA A 172 10.29 4.30 -12.16
N ARG A 173 10.10 3.02 -12.55
CA ARG A 173 11.21 2.10 -12.92
C ARG A 173 12.06 2.60 -14.09
N ASN A 174 11.46 3.38 -15.00
CA ASN A 174 12.13 3.89 -16.19
C ASN A 174 13.07 5.07 -15.87
N HIS A 175 12.83 5.74 -14.75
CA HIS A 175 13.62 6.90 -14.29
C HIS A 175 14.78 6.50 -13.37
N LYS A 176 14.85 5.24 -12.94
CA LYS A 176 15.93 4.76 -12.07
C LYS A 176 17.20 4.45 -12.84
N ALA A 177 18.31 5.03 -12.37
CA ALA A 177 19.64 4.62 -12.83
C ALA A 177 19.90 3.15 -12.46
N PRO A 178 20.59 2.38 -13.30
CA PRO A 178 21.06 1.05 -12.93
C PRO A 178 21.87 1.10 -11.63
N TRP A 179 21.64 0.10 -10.77
CA TRP A 179 22.42 0.00 -9.56
C TRP A 179 23.91 -0.24 -9.86
N ASN A 180 24.76 0.52 -9.18
CA ASN A 180 26.20 0.29 -9.11
C ASN A 180 26.69 0.66 -7.71
N SER A 181 27.78 0.04 -7.27
CA SER A 181 28.36 0.22 -5.94
C SER A 181 29.11 1.55 -5.73
N ASN A 182 29.21 2.40 -6.76
CA ASN A 182 29.96 3.67 -6.69
C ASN A 182 29.11 4.84 -6.17
N ARG A 183 27.89 4.59 -5.76
CA ARG A 183 26.99 5.61 -5.21
C ARG A 183 26.33 5.15 -3.92
N SER A 184 25.84 6.09 -3.13
CA SER A 184 25.05 5.81 -1.95
C SER A 184 23.80 4.97 -2.30
N LEU A 185 23.47 4.01 -1.46
CA LEU A 185 22.21 3.26 -1.53
C LEU A 185 21.07 4.13 -1.04
N LYS A 186 20.04 4.27 -1.84
CA LYS A 186 18.83 5.05 -1.55
C LYS A 186 17.76 4.16 -0.94
N ILE A 187 17.52 4.33 0.35
CA ILE A 187 16.60 3.51 1.14
C ILE A 187 15.34 4.29 1.44
N CYS A 188 14.17 3.76 1.06
CA CYS A 188 12.88 4.26 1.50
C CYS A 188 12.33 3.37 2.62
N LEU A 189 12.29 3.90 3.83
CA LEU A 189 11.74 3.22 5.01
C LEU A 189 10.29 3.67 5.20
N THR A 190 9.34 2.73 5.18
CA THR A 190 7.93 3.08 5.24
C THR A 190 7.24 2.54 6.48
N THR A 191 6.30 3.31 7.01
CA THR A 191 5.36 2.81 8.01
C THR A 191 4.11 2.26 7.33
N GLY A 192 3.50 1.25 7.93
CA GLY A 192 2.18 0.80 7.53
C GLY A 192 1.08 1.81 7.88
N GLY A 193 -0.10 1.68 7.28
CA GLY A 193 -1.23 2.61 7.46
C GLY A 193 -1.63 2.86 8.93
N LEU A 194 -1.34 1.91 9.82
CA LEU A 194 -1.61 2.03 11.27
C LEU A 194 -0.39 2.52 12.07
N GLY A 195 0.75 2.78 11.45
CA GLY A 195 1.97 3.22 12.12
C GLY A 195 2.57 2.21 13.10
N THR A 196 2.48 0.92 12.78
CA THR A 196 2.76 -0.20 13.71
C THR A 196 4.23 -0.40 14.01
N ASN A 197 5.12 -0.06 13.07
CA ASN A 197 6.55 -0.44 13.14
C ASN A 197 7.45 0.68 13.69
N LYS A 198 6.94 1.59 14.51
CA LYS A 198 7.73 2.71 15.05
C LYS A 198 9.00 2.29 15.80
N PRO A 199 9.00 1.24 16.67
CA PRO A 199 10.22 0.78 17.33
C PRO A 199 11.25 0.21 16.36
N GLU A 200 10.81 -0.54 15.36
CA GLU A 200 11.68 -1.11 14.32
C GLU A 200 12.29 -0.01 13.45
N ILE A 201 11.47 0.97 13.03
CA ILE A 201 11.90 2.15 12.30
C ILE A 201 12.98 2.90 13.10
N ALA A 202 12.74 3.13 14.40
CA ALA A 202 13.70 3.78 15.28
C ALA A 202 15.05 3.06 15.32
N LYS A 203 15.01 1.72 15.45
CA LYS A 203 16.20 0.86 15.53
C LYS A 203 16.98 0.86 14.21
N ILE A 204 16.28 0.77 13.07
CA ILE A 204 16.91 0.83 11.75
C ILE A 204 17.63 2.17 11.56
N ILE A 205 16.96 3.29 11.88
CA ILE A 205 17.56 4.63 11.77
C ILE A 205 18.82 4.72 12.62
N ASP A 206 18.80 4.27 13.88
CA ASP A 206 19.96 4.29 14.77
C ASP A 206 21.17 3.52 14.20
N LYS A 207 20.90 2.41 13.50
CA LYS A 207 21.94 1.62 12.85
C LYS A 207 22.50 2.25 11.57
N LEU A 208 21.66 3.01 10.83
CA LEU A 208 22.05 3.64 9.58
C LEU A 208 22.75 4.99 9.78
N LEU A 209 22.43 5.74 10.81
CA LEU A 209 22.95 7.10 11.04
C LEU A 209 24.48 7.18 11.02
N PRO A 210 25.26 6.27 11.66
CA PRO A 210 26.71 6.30 11.61
C PRO A 210 27.29 6.17 10.18
N GLU A 211 26.61 5.41 9.32
CA GLU A 211 27.02 5.14 7.94
C GLU A 211 26.61 6.25 6.95
N MET A 212 25.86 7.23 7.44
CA MET A 212 25.37 8.37 6.66
C MET A 212 26.22 9.64 6.86
N GLN A 213 27.17 9.60 7.79
CA GLN A 213 28.03 10.73 8.11
C GLN A 213 29.18 10.89 7.10
N GLY A 214 29.63 12.13 6.92
CA GLY A 214 30.80 12.46 6.10
C GLY A 214 30.59 12.40 4.59
N PRO A 215 31.63 12.64 3.83
CA PRO A 215 31.59 12.73 2.36
C PRO A 215 31.41 11.37 1.66
N GLN A 216 31.77 10.27 2.32
CA GLN A 216 31.63 8.91 1.82
C GLN A 216 30.41 8.19 2.39
N ALA A 217 29.34 8.93 2.68
CA ALA A 217 28.11 8.36 3.18
C ALA A 217 27.61 7.22 2.28
N ARG A 218 27.42 6.05 2.89
CA ARG A 218 27.02 4.82 2.19
C ARG A 218 25.53 4.80 1.87
N PHE A 219 24.72 5.49 2.67
CA PHE A 219 23.27 5.47 2.59
C PHE A 219 22.68 6.87 2.51
N GLU A 220 21.55 6.97 1.82
CA GLU A 220 20.62 8.07 1.88
C GLU A 220 19.27 7.50 2.30
N LEU A 221 18.55 8.19 3.18
CA LEU A 221 17.33 7.68 3.79
C LEU A 221 16.14 8.59 3.48
N MET A 222 15.07 8.02 2.96
CA MET A 222 13.76 8.64 2.89
C MET A 222 12.81 7.89 3.82
N VAL A 223 12.13 8.59 4.73
CA VAL A 223 11.14 7.97 5.61
C VAL A 223 9.75 8.43 5.23
N TYR A 224 8.91 7.48 4.82
CA TYR A 224 7.50 7.71 4.63
C TYR A 224 6.76 7.52 5.95
N ALA A 225 6.44 8.62 6.61
CA ALA A 225 5.70 8.63 7.86
C ALA A 225 4.16 8.57 7.65
N GLY A 226 3.70 8.68 6.40
CA GLY A 226 2.27 8.69 6.10
C GLY A 226 1.55 9.82 6.82
N THR A 227 0.56 9.48 7.64
CA THR A 227 -0.20 10.44 8.47
C THR A 227 0.29 10.48 9.93
N HIS A 228 1.42 9.84 10.25
CA HIS A 228 1.90 9.65 11.62
C HIS A 228 2.92 10.72 12.02
N THR A 229 2.44 11.79 12.68
CA THR A 229 3.28 12.90 13.17
C THR A 229 4.37 12.40 14.11
N ASP A 230 4.04 11.45 14.99
CA ASP A 230 4.97 10.88 15.96
C ASP A 230 6.14 10.10 15.33
N ILE A 231 5.98 9.59 14.11
CA ILE A 231 7.07 8.97 13.33
C ILE A 231 7.89 10.06 12.64
N LYS A 232 7.23 11.05 12.04
CA LYS A 232 7.91 12.21 11.47
C LYS A 232 8.83 12.86 12.49
N ASP A 233 8.30 13.18 13.67
CA ASP A 233 9.04 13.85 14.73
C ASP A 233 10.21 13.01 15.26
N LEU A 234 10.02 11.70 15.40
CA LEU A 234 11.09 10.75 15.73
C LEU A 234 12.27 10.84 14.74
N VAL A 235 11.99 10.86 13.44
CA VAL A 235 13.03 10.92 12.40
C VAL A 235 13.80 12.23 12.47
N ILE A 236 13.08 13.35 12.59
CA ILE A 236 13.67 14.68 12.68
C ILE A 236 14.54 14.82 13.94
N GLU A 237 14.05 14.33 15.09
CA GLU A 237 14.80 14.33 16.34
C GLU A 237 16.11 13.54 16.21
N LYS A 238 16.06 12.33 15.63
CA LYS A 238 17.25 11.51 15.42
C LYS A 238 18.26 12.16 14.46
N ALA A 239 17.78 12.75 13.36
CA ALA A 239 18.62 13.48 12.41
C ALA A 239 19.34 14.66 13.09
N ARG A 240 18.62 15.46 13.88
CA ARG A 240 19.19 16.59 14.64
C ARG A 240 20.23 16.14 15.66
N LYS A 241 19.94 15.06 16.43
CA LYS A 241 20.88 14.52 17.42
C LYS A 241 22.19 14.00 16.78
N ALA A 242 22.10 13.48 15.55
CA ALA A 242 23.25 12.98 14.81
C ALA A 242 23.97 14.05 13.97
N ASP A 243 23.50 15.31 13.99
CA ASP A 243 23.99 16.40 13.14
C ASP A 243 23.96 16.05 11.62
N ILE A 244 22.90 15.39 11.20
CA ILE A 244 22.70 14.99 9.79
C ILE A 244 21.64 15.90 9.16
N SER A 245 21.95 16.41 7.95
CA SER A 245 21.03 17.25 7.19
C SER A 245 19.74 16.50 6.82
N TYR A 246 18.58 17.14 7.03
CA TYR A 246 17.29 16.58 6.68
C TYR A 246 16.39 17.57 5.93
N THR A 247 15.42 17.03 5.20
CA THR A 247 14.38 17.81 4.51
C THR A 247 13.00 17.19 4.77
N GLU A 248 12.03 18.03 5.13
CA GLU A 248 10.62 17.64 5.09
C GLU A 248 10.08 17.88 3.68
N ILE A 249 9.56 16.82 3.05
CA ILE A 249 8.94 16.92 1.72
C ILE A 249 7.53 17.49 1.89
N ASN A 250 7.27 18.63 1.24
CA ASN A 250 6.03 19.39 1.34
C ASN A 250 5.65 19.71 2.80
N PRO A 251 6.49 20.48 3.55
CA PRO A 251 6.24 20.77 4.94
C PRO A 251 4.89 21.49 5.11
N ILE A 252 4.12 21.03 6.10
CA ILE A 252 2.79 21.56 6.41
C ILE A 252 2.88 22.21 7.80
N ASP A 253 2.42 23.46 7.87
CA ASP A 253 2.23 24.12 9.15
C ASP A 253 0.98 23.51 9.84
N PRO A 254 1.13 22.85 11.00
CA PRO A 254 0.00 22.26 11.72
C PRO A 254 -1.08 23.28 12.07
N ALA A 255 -0.72 24.56 12.23
CA ALA A 255 -1.67 25.64 12.53
C ALA A 255 -2.56 26.01 11.34
N GLN A 256 -2.15 25.67 10.12
CA GLN A 256 -2.91 25.92 8.89
C GLN A 256 -3.74 24.71 8.46
N PHE A 257 -3.62 23.57 9.18
CA PHE A 257 -4.36 22.38 8.87
C PHE A 257 -5.78 22.44 9.46
N GLU A 258 -6.78 22.53 8.59
CA GLU A 258 -8.18 22.38 8.96
C GLU A 258 -8.73 21.05 8.41
N ILE A 259 -9.34 20.25 9.30
CA ILE A 259 -9.99 18.99 8.91
C ILE A 259 -11.08 19.28 7.88
N GLY A 260 -11.02 18.61 6.73
CA GLY A 260 -11.99 18.73 5.64
C GLY A 260 -11.68 19.80 4.59
N LYS A 261 -10.62 20.60 4.75
CA LYS A 261 -10.08 21.43 3.66
C LYS A 261 -9.03 20.64 2.90
N ALA A 262 -9.20 20.49 1.59
CA ALA A 262 -8.18 19.94 0.72
C ALA A 262 -6.92 20.82 0.77
N LEU A 263 -5.82 20.26 1.26
CA LEU A 263 -4.52 20.90 1.15
C LEU A 263 -4.01 20.67 -0.27
N THR A 264 -3.80 21.76 -1.00
CA THR A 264 -3.15 21.68 -2.30
C THR A 264 -1.70 21.27 -2.06
N LEU A 265 -1.28 20.14 -2.62
CA LEU A 265 0.13 19.79 -2.68
C LEU A 265 0.86 20.94 -3.36
N LYS A 266 1.87 21.52 -2.70
CA LYS A 266 2.70 22.54 -3.32
C LYS A 266 3.37 21.86 -4.52
N LYS A 267 3.03 22.31 -5.71
CA LYS A 267 3.72 21.94 -6.96
C LYS A 267 5.15 22.51 -7.00
N GLU A 268 5.85 22.49 -5.91
CA GLU A 268 7.28 22.73 -5.92
C GLU A 268 7.96 21.52 -6.54
N VAL A 269 7.92 21.55 -7.82
CA VAL A 269 8.63 20.72 -8.77
C VAL A 269 10.02 20.40 -8.24
N HIS A 270 10.28 19.11 -8.05
CA HIS A 270 11.59 18.46 -8.21
C HIS A 270 12.84 19.25 -7.76
N LYS A 271 12.79 19.95 -6.65
CA LYS A 271 14.03 20.32 -5.96
C LYS A 271 14.75 19.02 -5.67
N ARG A 272 15.92 18.83 -6.29
CA ARG A 272 16.79 17.70 -5.98
C ARG A 272 16.91 17.64 -4.46
N ILE A 273 16.51 16.51 -3.90
CA ILE A 273 16.68 16.24 -2.47
C ILE A 273 18.17 16.12 -2.25
N ASN A 274 18.80 17.18 -1.72
CA ASN A 274 20.26 17.23 -1.49
C ASN A 274 20.60 16.93 -0.02
N THR A 275 19.66 16.41 0.74
CA THR A 275 19.87 16.06 2.14
C THR A 275 20.00 14.56 2.31
N LYS A 276 20.72 14.15 3.36
CA LYS A 276 20.94 12.72 3.66
C LYS A 276 19.68 12.03 4.14
N ILE A 277 18.80 12.78 4.80
CA ILE A 277 17.49 12.28 5.30
C ILE A 277 16.39 13.11 4.70
N SER A 278 15.33 12.44 4.24
CA SER A 278 14.10 13.07 3.79
C SER A 278 12.91 12.45 4.50
N VAL A 279 11.89 13.25 4.83
CA VAL A 279 10.69 12.78 5.50
C VAL A 279 9.47 13.15 4.68
N ILE A 280 8.67 12.16 4.32
CA ILE A 280 7.35 12.33 3.70
C ILE A 280 6.29 12.21 4.79
N TYR A 281 5.54 13.26 5.00
CA TYR A 281 4.42 13.32 5.91
C TYR A 281 3.31 14.18 5.33
N HIS A 282 2.07 13.75 5.46
CA HIS A 282 0.90 14.58 5.21
C HIS A 282 -0.25 14.13 6.11
N PRO A 283 -1.05 15.04 6.70
CA PRO A 283 -2.16 14.66 7.58
C PRO A 283 -3.29 13.94 6.85
N GLN A 284 -3.39 14.06 5.53
CA GLN A 284 -4.31 13.30 4.69
C GLN A 284 -3.58 12.16 3.98
N ILE A 285 -4.14 10.95 4.08
CA ILE A 285 -3.50 9.73 3.55
C ILE A 285 -3.36 9.75 2.03
N ILE A 286 -4.32 10.33 1.31
CA ILE A 286 -4.26 10.43 -0.15
C ILE A 286 -3.05 11.27 -0.55
N ASP A 287 -2.90 12.45 0.04
CA ASP A 287 -1.80 13.35 -0.27
C ASP A 287 -0.44 12.77 0.17
N ALA A 288 -0.39 12.07 1.30
CA ALA A 288 0.81 11.35 1.72
C ALA A 288 1.23 10.31 0.67
N ASN A 289 0.26 9.55 0.13
CA ASN A 289 0.52 8.58 -0.94
C ASN A 289 0.95 9.25 -2.25
N GLU A 290 0.34 10.38 -2.63
CA GLU A 290 0.76 11.15 -3.80
C GLU A 290 2.22 11.62 -3.70
N LEU A 291 2.63 12.06 -2.51
CA LEU A 291 4.03 12.41 -2.24
C LEU A 291 4.97 11.19 -2.35
N LEU A 292 4.55 10.03 -1.85
CA LEU A 292 5.33 8.80 -1.98
C LEU A 292 5.47 8.38 -3.45
N ILE A 293 4.39 8.50 -4.25
CA ILE A 293 4.41 8.22 -5.68
C ILE A 293 5.34 9.19 -6.41
N ALA A 294 5.31 10.46 -6.07
CA ALA A 294 6.10 11.50 -6.73
C ALA A 294 7.60 11.43 -6.35
N TYR A 295 7.91 11.10 -5.12
CA TYR A 295 9.29 11.21 -4.59
C TYR A 295 9.90 9.87 -4.21
N GLY A 296 9.16 8.97 -3.55
CA GLY A 296 9.70 7.74 -2.98
C GLY A 296 9.99 6.67 -4.03
N PHE A 297 8.99 6.28 -4.81
CA PHE A 297 9.14 5.21 -5.79
C PHE A 297 10.16 5.52 -6.90
N PRO A 298 10.25 6.74 -7.48
CA PRO A 298 11.27 7.03 -8.47
C PRO A 298 12.69 7.12 -7.90
N TRP A 299 12.81 7.40 -6.60
CA TRP A 299 14.09 7.68 -5.96
C TRP A 299 14.73 6.43 -5.33
N ALA A 300 13.95 5.56 -4.67
CA ALA A 300 14.48 4.48 -3.86
C ALA A 300 15.05 3.31 -4.68
N ASP A 301 16.19 2.79 -4.27
CA ASP A 301 16.75 1.52 -4.75
C ASP A 301 16.22 0.33 -3.94
N LEU A 302 15.92 0.59 -2.67
CA LEU A 302 15.45 -0.38 -1.70
C LEU A 302 14.31 0.20 -0.88
N PHE A 303 13.27 -0.58 -0.69
CA PHE A 303 12.25 -0.31 0.34
C PHE A 303 12.48 -1.19 1.56
N ILE A 304 12.30 -0.60 2.75
CA ILE A 304 12.16 -1.35 4.00
C ILE A 304 10.73 -1.10 4.48
N SER A 305 9.89 -2.11 4.43
CA SER A 305 8.44 -1.96 4.65
C SER A 305 7.80 -3.24 5.15
N LYS A 306 6.59 -3.15 5.66
CA LYS A 306 5.76 -4.34 5.82
C LYS A 306 5.43 -4.95 4.44
N PRO A 307 5.36 -6.28 4.33
CA PRO A 307 4.96 -6.94 3.10
C PRO A 307 3.43 -6.88 2.90
N SER A 308 2.89 -5.66 2.78
CA SER A 308 1.45 -5.45 2.55
C SER A 308 1.05 -5.67 1.09
N GLY A 309 -0.24 -5.91 0.85
CA GLY A 309 -0.79 -6.16 -0.48
C GLY A 309 -0.65 -5.01 -1.47
N ASP A 310 -0.36 -3.80 -1.02
CA ASP A 310 -0.07 -2.63 -1.86
C ASP A 310 1.43 -2.30 -1.89
N MET A 311 2.01 -1.91 -0.75
CA MET A 311 3.37 -1.37 -0.68
C MET A 311 4.44 -2.32 -1.22
N ALA A 312 4.34 -3.62 -0.91
CA ALA A 312 5.33 -4.60 -1.37
C ALA A 312 5.32 -4.75 -2.90
N TYR A 313 4.13 -4.81 -3.50
CA TYR A 313 3.98 -4.91 -4.94
C TYR A 313 4.38 -3.62 -5.65
N ASP A 314 4.01 -2.47 -5.11
CA ASP A 314 4.40 -1.15 -5.64
C ASP A 314 5.93 -0.96 -5.58
N ALA A 315 6.58 -1.33 -4.47
CA ALA A 315 8.03 -1.26 -4.34
C ALA A 315 8.73 -2.08 -5.45
N ILE A 316 8.35 -3.35 -5.59
CA ILE A 316 8.91 -4.24 -6.63
C ILE A 316 8.59 -3.72 -8.03
N ALA A 317 7.35 -3.29 -8.29
CA ALA A 317 6.96 -2.74 -9.59
C ALA A 317 7.75 -1.50 -9.98
N SER A 318 8.14 -0.67 -9.00
CA SER A 318 9.00 0.50 -9.20
C SER A 318 10.46 0.16 -9.49
N GLY A 319 10.86 -1.11 -9.42
CA GLY A 319 12.24 -1.56 -9.61
C GLY A 319 13.12 -1.41 -8.37
N ALA A 320 12.55 -1.37 -7.19
CA ALA A 320 13.29 -1.43 -5.93
C ALA A 320 13.30 -2.86 -5.37
N ALA A 321 14.37 -3.24 -4.67
CA ALA A 321 14.37 -4.42 -3.82
C ALA A 321 13.57 -4.14 -2.53
N LEU A 322 13.22 -5.19 -1.76
CA LEU A 322 12.40 -5.06 -0.57
C LEU A 322 13.02 -5.82 0.62
N LEU A 323 13.23 -5.13 1.73
CA LEU A 323 13.40 -5.76 3.04
C LEU A 323 12.10 -5.64 3.81
N THR A 324 11.61 -6.76 4.35
CA THR A 324 10.31 -6.79 5.02
C THR A 324 10.46 -6.65 6.52
N LEU A 325 9.68 -5.76 7.11
CA LEU A 325 9.50 -5.66 8.55
C LEU A 325 8.62 -6.80 9.06
N ALA A 326 8.58 -6.97 10.37
CA ALA A 326 7.83 -8.05 11.02
C ALA A 326 6.39 -8.14 10.50
N GLU A 327 6.00 -9.35 10.16
CA GLU A 327 4.72 -9.69 9.58
C GLU A 327 3.61 -9.65 10.63
N TRP A 328 2.43 -9.27 10.20
CA TRP A 328 1.25 -9.25 11.07
C TRP A 328 0.38 -10.49 10.91
N GLY A 329 0.36 -11.10 9.72
CA GLY A 329 -0.48 -12.24 9.40
C GLY A 329 0.02 -13.07 8.24
N GLU A 330 -0.66 -14.19 8.00
CA GLU A 330 -0.30 -15.18 6.98
C GLU A 330 -0.21 -14.59 5.56
N TRP A 331 -1.06 -13.64 5.23
CA TRP A 331 -1.02 -12.97 3.91
C TRP A 331 0.28 -12.18 3.69
N GLU A 332 0.80 -11.52 4.73
CA GLU A 332 2.09 -10.81 4.66
C GLU A 332 3.25 -11.81 4.52
N HIS A 333 3.18 -12.93 5.23
CA HIS A 333 4.13 -14.03 5.11
C HIS A 333 4.19 -14.59 3.69
N ASN A 334 3.03 -14.86 3.08
CA ASN A 334 2.93 -15.39 1.72
C ASN A 334 3.52 -14.40 0.68
N ILE A 335 3.31 -13.09 0.87
CA ILE A 335 3.90 -12.06 0.00
C ILE A 335 5.42 -12.09 0.11
N ARG A 336 5.98 -12.14 1.33
CA ARG A 336 7.42 -12.22 1.53
C ARG A 336 8.02 -13.45 0.84
N LEU A 337 7.52 -14.64 1.13
CA LEU A 337 8.01 -15.88 0.53
C LEU A 337 7.95 -15.86 -1.01
N LYS A 338 6.91 -15.26 -1.58
CA LYS A 338 6.79 -15.09 -3.03
C LYS A 338 7.96 -14.31 -3.62
N PHE A 339 8.34 -13.21 -2.99
CA PHE A 339 9.43 -12.34 -3.49
C PHE A 339 10.82 -12.84 -3.10
N GLU A 340 10.99 -13.52 -1.96
CA GLU A 340 12.25 -14.18 -1.58
C GLU A 340 12.69 -15.22 -2.60
N LYS A 341 11.75 -16.00 -3.11
CA LYS A 341 12.02 -17.01 -4.16
C LYS A 341 12.68 -16.42 -5.41
N HIS A 342 12.53 -15.13 -5.64
CA HIS A 342 13.09 -14.41 -6.79
C HIS A 342 14.33 -13.60 -6.45
N GLU A 343 14.88 -13.73 -5.25
CA GLU A 343 16.03 -12.95 -4.76
C GLU A 343 15.85 -11.43 -4.92
N ILE A 344 14.67 -10.92 -4.56
CA ILE A 344 14.31 -9.49 -4.61
C ILE A 344 13.75 -8.98 -3.29
N SER A 345 13.51 -9.87 -2.33
CA SER A 345 13.03 -9.54 -0.99
C SER A 345 13.60 -10.51 0.04
N GLN A 346 13.78 -10.04 1.27
CA GLN A 346 14.02 -10.86 2.45
C GLN A 346 13.55 -10.14 3.72
N GLU A 347 13.44 -10.87 4.83
CA GLU A 347 13.15 -10.28 6.12
C GLU A 347 14.30 -9.39 6.58
N ALA A 348 13.99 -8.23 7.14
CA ALA A 348 14.98 -7.28 7.64
C ALA A 348 15.60 -7.79 8.96
N ASP A 349 16.90 -7.98 8.98
CA ASP A 349 17.64 -8.24 10.22
C ASP A 349 17.93 -6.93 10.95
N LEU A 350 17.09 -6.60 11.93
CA LEU A 350 17.21 -5.36 12.69
C LEU A 350 18.49 -5.25 13.52
N ASN A 351 19.19 -6.36 13.79
CA ASN A 351 20.44 -6.37 14.54
C ASN A 351 21.63 -6.11 13.63
N GLU A 352 21.62 -6.74 12.45
CA GLU A 352 22.72 -6.74 11.48
C GLU A 352 22.32 -6.06 10.15
N ILE A 353 21.40 -5.08 10.21
CA ILE A 353 20.83 -4.44 9.01
C ILE A 353 21.92 -3.89 8.06
N VAL A 354 23.00 -3.30 8.57
CA VAL A 354 24.10 -2.75 7.74
C VAL A 354 24.79 -3.87 6.97
N LYS A 355 25.13 -4.99 7.62
CA LYS A 355 25.73 -6.15 6.95
C LYS A 355 24.78 -6.78 5.93
N GLN A 356 23.48 -6.82 6.25
CA GLN A 356 22.46 -7.29 5.32
C GLN A 356 22.39 -6.41 4.08
N LEU A 357 22.43 -5.09 4.24
CA LEU A 357 22.47 -4.14 3.12
C LEU A 357 23.72 -4.36 2.24
N ASP A 358 24.88 -4.61 2.84
CA ASP A 358 26.09 -4.97 2.09
C ASP A 358 25.87 -6.24 1.27
N SER A 359 25.29 -7.27 1.87
CA SER A 359 25.03 -8.56 1.21
C SER A 359 24.14 -8.43 -0.02
N ILE A 360 23.04 -7.67 0.10
CA ILE A 360 22.06 -7.53 -1.00
C ILE A 360 22.53 -6.58 -2.12
N THR A 361 23.44 -5.69 -1.81
CA THR A 361 24.03 -4.75 -2.79
C THR A 361 25.22 -5.33 -3.53
N HIS A 362 25.86 -6.34 -2.96
CA HIS A 362 27.07 -6.94 -3.54
C HIS A 362 26.74 -7.74 -4.80
N SER A 363 27.55 -7.53 -5.84
CA SER A 363 27.57 -8.36 -7.05
C SER A 363 28.90 -9.08 -7.17
N ALA A 364 28.88 -10.34 -7.56
CA ALA A 364 30.07 -11.12 -7.91
C ALA A 364 30.09 -11.35 -9.44
N PRO A 365 31.23 -11.76 -10.03
CA PRO A 365 31.29 -12.01 -11.47
C PRO A 365 30.25 -12.99 -12.02
N THR A 366 29.78 -13.89 -11.16
CA THR A 366 28.78 -14.92 -11.49
C THR A 366 27.41 -14.70 -10.87
N LYS A 367 27.22 -13.62 -10.07
CA LYS A 367 25.97 -13.36 -9.33
C LYS A 367 25.63 -11.88 -9.33
N THR A 368 24.47 -11.56 -9.88
CA THR A 368 23.88 -10.21 -9.80
C THR A 368 23.46 -9.89 -8.37
N SER A 369 23.50 -8.62 -7.97
CA SER A 369 22.95 -8.17 -6.69
C SER A 369 21.42 -8.25 -6.71
N TRP A 370 20.84 -8.31 -5.53
CA TRP A 370 19.37 -8.29 -5.39
C TRP A 370 18.74 -7.02 -5.97
N LEU A 371 19.44 -5.89 -5.86
CA LEU A 371 18.98 -4.63 -6.47
C LEU A 371 18.96 -4.71 -8.00
N GLN A 372 19.97 -5.33 -8.62
CA GLN A 372 19.98 -5.53 -10.07
C GLN A 372 18.88 -6.50 -10.50
N ASN A 373 18.65 -7.57 -9.72
CA ASN A 373 17.54 -8.50 -9.95
C ASN A 373 16.19 -7.78 -9.91
N ALA A 374 15.94 -6.98 -8.87
CA ALA A 374 14.71 -6.22 -8.72
C ALA A 374 14.47 -5.27 -9.90
N GLN A 375 15.51 -4.51 -10.31
CA GLN A 375 15.42 -3.62 -11.46
C GLN A 375 15.18 -4.37 -12.78
N HIS A 376 15.83 -5.51 -12.98
CA HIS A 376 15.62 -6.35 -14.15
C HIS A 376 14.18 -6.90 -14.21
N MET A 377 13.71 -7.46 -13.11
CA MET A 377 12.37 -8.06 -13.03
C MET A 377 11.26 -7.02 -13.21
N ALA A 378 11.41 -5.84 -12.62
CA ALA A 378 10.45 -4.75 -12.81
C ALA A 378 10.33 -4.33 -14.28
N ARG A 379 11.44 -4.27 -15.03
CA ARG A 379 11.44 -3.93 -16.46
C ARG A 379 10.78 -4.98 -17.34
N THR A 380 10.71 -6.21 -16.89
CA THR A 380 10.16 -7.35 -17.64
C THR A 380 8.78 -7.79 -17.16
N ILE A 381 8.25 -7.15 -16.10
CA ILE A 381 7.04 -7.57 -15.41
C ILE A 381 5.82 -7.71 -16.33
N GLU A 382 5.66 -6.80 -17.28
CA GLU A 382 4.54 -6.81 -18.24
C GLU A 382 4.71 -7.88 -19.34
N LYS A 383 5.93 -8.36 -19.54
CA LYS A 383 6.26 -9.29 -20.64
C LYS A 383 6.22 -10.76 -20.22
N GLN A 384 6.43 -11.04 -18.96
CA GLN A 384 6.74 -12.41 -18.53
C GLN A 384 5.77 -12.99 -17.49
N ASP A 385 4.89 -12.18 -16.88
CA ASP A 385 3.94 -12.61 -15.81
C ASP A 385 4.61 -13.42 -14.66
N LYS A 386 5.96 -13.37 -14.55
CA LYS A 386 6.71 -14.24 -13.63
C LYS A 386 6.49 -13.90 -12.18
N LEU A 387 6.31 -12.61 -11.87
CA LEU A 387 6.08 -12.14 -10.51
C LEU A 387 4.59 -11.98 -10.24
N PHE A 388 3.95 -11.15 -11.05
CA PHE A 388 2.51 -10.87 -11.00
C PHE A 388 2.07 -10.16 -12.29
N ARG A 389 0.77 -10.15 -12.54
CA ARG A 389 0.16 -9.35 -13.62
C ARG A 389 -0.02 -7.91 -13.14
N VAL A 390 0.05 -6.97 -14.06
CA VAL A 390 -0.27 -5.57 -13.76
C VAL A 390 -1.79 -5.40 -13.74
N GLY A 391 -2.35 -5.27 -12.51
CA GLY A 391 -3.78 -5.41 -12.30
C GLY A 391 -4.62 -4.22 -12.71
N ALA A 392 -4.14 -2.98 -12.63
CA ALA A 392 -4.96 -1.78 -12.84
C ALA A 392 -5.71 -1.81 -14.19
N ILE A 393 -5.00 -2.08 -15.27
CA ILE A 393 -5.63 -2.16 -16.63
C ILE A 393 -6.56 -3.38 -16.77
N ASN A 394 -6.24 -4.50 -16.13
CA ASN A 394 -7.07 -5.70 -16.18
C ASN A 394 -8.38 -5.51 -15.40
N ILE A 395 -8.32 -4.82 -14.26
CA ILE A 395 -9.50 -4.44 -13.48
C ILE A 395 -10.41 -3.55 -14.33
N LEU A 396 -9.86 -2.50 -14.97
CA LEU A 396 -10.64 -1.62 -15.84
C LEU A 396 -11.31 -2.38 -16.98
N LYS A 397 -10.57 -3.25 -17.68
CA LYS A 397 -11.12 -4.08 -18.76
C LYS A 397 -12.27 -4.96 -18.27
N ALA A 398 -12.13 -5.57 -17.07
CA ALA A 398 -13.17 -6.38 -16.47
C ALA A 398 -14.43 -5.55 -16.15
N VAL A 399 -14.27 -4.39 -15.50
CA VAL A 399 -15.40 -3.51 -15.16
C VAL A 399 -16.09 -2.96 -16.41
N ILE A 400 -15.33 -2.52 -17.44
CA ILE A 400 -15.91 -2.04 -18.70
C ILE A 400 -16.70 -3.14 -19.39
N LYS A 401 -16.23 -4.39 -19.36
CA LYS A 401 -16.96 -5.54 -19.93
C LYS A 401 -18.31 -5.75 -19.23
N LEU A 402 -18.39 -5.53 -17.91
CA LEU A 402 -19.64 -5.63 -17.14
C LEU A 402 -20.60 -4.45 -17.40
N SER A 403 -20.12 -3.36 -17.99
CA SER A 403 -20.91 -2.17 -18.30
C SER A 403 -21.66 -2.26 -19.62
N ARG A 404 -21.30 -3.25 -20.46
CA ARG A 404 -21.90 -3.54 -21.78
C ARG A 404 -23.03 -4.53 -21.66
#